data_4de029d923c86c27fb7238b28bd3653a
#
_entry.id   4de029d923c86c27fb7238b28bd3653a
#
_cell.length_a   1.000
_cell.length_b   1.000
_cell.length_c   1.000
_cell.angle_alpha   90.00
_cell.angle_beta   90.00
_cell.angle_gamma   90.00
#
_symmetry.space_group_name_H-M   'P 1'
#
loop_
_entity.id
_entity.type
_entity.pdbx_description
1 polymer ?
#
loop_
_entity_poly.entity_id
_entity_poly.type
_entity_poly.pdbx_seq_one_letter_code
_entity_poly.pdbx_strand_id
1 'polypeptide(L)'
;MGRRPGSLDDQILKLRIAVTGSQAPLRLTELSLDLSETTALSDINSLHVYYTGKTARSGVKTELFGKGEKPQKKMTFKDEQGVVTLTPGINYLLVTADIAEKAIAGNKIKISVPSFKLEKTGYTPEVSDGIIEKRITENSKNNPNIVKVLQWNIWHGGVHVGNDGLSRVIDLVKASNADIVTMQEGYGGQQRIKDSLGYYMQTPSLKDNLVLFSRYPITEVIPTKKSFNSNPVKLTLPGNRQLLVNACWLRYAYNPEYSCNYPNIGHNTSVWVAEDALRGLADMQHIMEKDTKPYLTDDDTPIIIGGDFNSCSHLDWTQAAAPIHFGYGPVPFPISQYMLDEGFKDSFREINPDEVARPEGTFAVIYGQLQVSRIDFLYYKGKNIKAVSSKIVKTAPEIDDVWASDHAAVLTVFEIISPSEK
;
A
#
# COMPACT_ATOMS: atom_id res chain seq x y z
N MET A 1 4.89 -10.58 -1.32
CA MET A 1 3.77 -10.35 -0.38
C MET A 1 2.89 -11.59 -0.37
N GLY A 2 2.39 -11.99 0.78
CA GLY A 2 1.56 -13.18 0.89
C GLY A 2 0.09 -12.91 0.58
N ARG A 3 -0.65 -13.97 0.33
CA ARG A 3 -2.09 -13.95 0.09
C ARG A 3 -2.80 -14.17 1.42
N ARG A 4 -3.93 -13.49 1.66
CA ARG A 4 -4.68 -13.62 2.92
C ARG A 4 -5.86 -14.55 2.78
N PRO A 5 -6.18 -15.30 3.84
CA PRO A 5 -7.47 -15.97 3.91
C PRO A 5 -8.64 -15.01 3.66
N GLY A 6 -9.57 -15.41 2.78
CA GLY A 6 -10.75 -14.63 2.40
C GLY A 6 -10.52 -13.48 1.41
N SER A 7 -9.32 -13.30 0.87
CA SER A 7 -9.10 -12.34 -0.22
C SER A 7 -9.63 -12.85 -1.55
N LEU A 8 -10.16 -11.93 -2.37
CA LEU A 8 -10.70 -12.20 -3.69
C LEU A 8 -9.79 -11.65 -4.78
N ASP A 9 -9.75 -12.33 -5.92
CA ASP A 9 -9.01 -11.91 -7.12
C ASP A 9 -7.54 -11.55 -6.88
N ASP A 10 -6.87 -12.26 -5.95
CA ASP A 10 -5.45 -12.06 -5.71
C ASP A 10 -4.61 -12.55 -6.89
N GLN A 11 -3.85 -11.68 -7.52
CA GLN A 11 -2.94 -12.06 -8.61
C GLN A 11 -1.87 -13.02 -8.10
N ILE A 12 -1.84 -14.23 -8.66
CA ILE A 12 -0.87 -15.28 -8.32
C ILE A 12 0.13 -15.54 -9.44
N LEU A 13 -0.24 -15.27 -10.69
CA LEU A 13 0.65 -15.44 -11.85
C LEU A 13 0.34 -14.35 -12.88
N LYS A 14 1.38 -13.84 -13.53
CA LYS A 14 1.31 -12.98 -14.70
C LYS A 14 2.04 -13.63 -15.85
N LEU A 15 1.36 -13.77 -16.98
CA LEU A 15 1.91 -14.31 -18.21
C LEU A 15 2.14 -13.19 -19.20
N ARG A 16 3.32 -13.18 -19.80
CA ARG A 16 3.71 -12.27 -20.85
C ARG A 16 3.90 -13.07 -22.13
N ILE A 17 3.10 -12.78 -23.15
CA ILE A 17 3.18 -13.42 -24.46
C ILE A 17 3.67 -12.42 -25.49
N ALA A 18 4.86 -12.62 -26.02
CA ALA A 18 5.40 -11.81 -27.10
C ALA A 18 4.98 -12.41 -28.44
N VAL A 19 4.32 -11.60 -29.27
CA VAL A 19 3.92 -11.96 -30.63
C VAL A 19 4.76 -11.17 -31.62
N THR A 20 5.49 -11.86 -32.48
CA THR A 20 6.27 -11.29 -33.56
C THR A 20 5.54 -11.49 -34.90
N GLY A 21 5.55 -10.50 -35.78
CA GLY A 21 4.85 -10.56 -37.07
C GLY A 21 3.42 -9.99 -37.01
N SER A 22 2.81 -9.84 -38.17
CA SER A 22 1.53 -9.15 -38.31
C SER A 22 0.55 -9.82 -39.27
N GLN A 23 0.80 -11.04 -39.74
CA GLN A 23 0.06 -11.63 -40.84
C GLN A 23 -1.35 -12.12 -40.50
N ALA A 24 -1.61 -12.56 -39.30
CA ALA A 24 -2.94 -12.90 -38.82
C ALA A 24 -3.00 -12.82 -37.30
N PRO A 25 -4.11 -12.33 -36.71
CA PRO A 25 -4.30 -12.40 -35.27
C PRO A 25 -4.37 -13.87 -34.84
N LEU A 26 -3.58 -14.22 -33.80
CA LEU A 26 -3.56 -15.55 -33.20
C LEU A 26 -4.54 -15.59 -32.03
N ARG A 27 -5.41 -16.59 -31.99
CA ARG A 27 -6.31 -16.80 -30.86
C ARG A 27 -5.64 -17.75 -29.85
N LEU A 28 -5.57 -17.32 -28.60
CA LEU A 28 -5.25 -18.20 -27.49
C LEU A 28 -6.53 -18.96 -27.10
N THR A 29 -6.54 -20.27 -27.31
CA THR A 29 -7.75 -21.11 -27.15
C THR A 29 -7.72 -21.95 -25.88
N GLU A 30 -6.55 -22.32 -25.39
CA GLU A 30 -6.40 -23.08 -24.14
C GLU A 30 -5.16 -22.63 -23.37
N LEU A 31 -5.27 -22.65 -22.02
CA LEU A 31 -4.18 -22.44 -21.08
C LEU A 31 -4.23 -23.54 -20.01
N SER A 32 -3.14 -24.29 -19.85
CA SER A 32 -3.01 -25.29 -18.80
C SER A 32 -2.19 -24.74 -17.63
N LEU A 33 -2.67 -24.99 -16.41
CA LEU A 33 -2.01 -24.61 -15.18
C LEU A 33 -1.70 -25.86 -14.34
N ASP A 34 -0.53 -25.91 -13.73
CA ASP A 34 -0.12 -26.94 -12.78
C ASP A 34 0.08 -26.35 -11.38
N LEU A 35 -0.71 -26.84 -10.42
CA LEU A 35 -0.68 -26.49 -9.01
C LEU A 35 -0.24 -27.67 -8.13
N SER A 36 0.37 -28.71 -8.72
CA SER A 36 0.70 -29.98 -8.02
C SER A 36 1.58 -29.77 -6.78
N GLU A 37 2.39 -28.71 -6.76
CA GLU A 37 3.28 -28.38 -5.65
C GLU A 37 2.66 -27.41 -4.63
N THR A 38 1.40 -26.99 -4.81
CA THR A 38 0.67 -26.18 -3.81
C THR A 38 0.49 -26.97 -2.52
N THR A 39 0.78 -26.35 -1.37
CA THR A 39 0.74 -27.01 -0.06
C THR A 39 -0.64 -27.59 0.24
N ALA A 40 -1.70 -26.80 0.02
CA ALA A 40 -3.09 -27.25 0.20
C ALA A 40 -3.97 -26.55 -0.84
N LEU A 41 -4.57 -27.32 -1.75
CA LEU A 41 -5.51 -26.78 -2.74
C LEU A 41 -6.81 -26.26 -2.10
N SER A 42 -7.16 -26.76 -0.93
CA SER A 42 -8.30 -26.27 -0.13
C SER A 42 -8.17 -24.81 0.33
N ASP A 43 -6.96 -24.24 0.24
CA ASP A 43 -6.72 -22.83 0.54
C ASP A 43 -7.18 -21.90 -0.60
N ILE A 44 -7.58 -22.46 -1.75
CA ILE A 44 -8.04 -21.73 -2.91
C ILE A 44 -9.48 -22.11 -3.21
N ASN A 45 -10.41 -21.14 -3.23
CA ASN A 45 -11.81 -21.37 -3.59
C ASN A 45 -11.99 -21.44 -5.10
N SER A 46 -11.38 -20.50 -5.83
CA SER A 46 -11.48 -20.42 -7.29
C SER A 46 -10.24 -19.80 -7.92
N LEU A 47 -10.05 -20.06 -9.19
CA LEU A 47 -9.06 -19.41 -10.05
C LEU A 47 -9.76 -18.71 -11.20
N HIS A 48 -9.25 -17.53 -11.57
CA HIS A 48 -9.70 -16.80 -12.74
C HIS A 48 -8.50 -16.50 -13.65
N VAL A 49 -8.71 -16.59 -14.95
CA VAL A 49 -7.72 -16.19 -15.95
C VAL A 49 -8.29 -15.03 -16.75
N TYR A 50 -7.61 -13.89 -16.70
CA TYR A 50 -8.02 -12.68 -17.40
C TYR A 50 -7.04 -12.34 -18.52
N TYR A 51 -7.55 -11.98 -19.68
CA TYR A 51 -6.77 -11.35 -20.72
C TYR A 51 -6.83 -9.83 -20.53
N THR A 52 -5.69 -9.19 -20.41
CA THR A 52 -5.59 -7.75 -20.15
C THR A 52 -4.97 -6.96 -21.31
N GLY A 53 -4.82 -7.62 -22.46
CA GLY A 53 -4.30 -6.98 -23.69
C GLY A 53 -2.85 -6.54 -23.52
N LYS A 54 -2.59 -5.25 -23.73
CA LYS A 54 -1.24 -4.66 -23.65
C LYS A 54 -0.83 -4.23 -22.27
N THR A 55 -1.69 -4.35 -21.28
CA THR A 55 -1.42 -3.90 -19.92
C THR A 55 -1.28 -5.04 -18.93
N ALA A 56 -0.26 -4.98 -18.07
CA ALA A 56 0.07 -6.00 -17.09
C ALA A 56 -0.68 -5.86 -15.75
N ARG A 57 -1.81 -5.09 -15.72
CA ARG A 57 -2.45 -4.67 -14.46
C ARG A 57 -3.85 -5.21 -14.29
N SER A 58 -4.14 -5.67 -13.07
CA SER A 58 -5.45 -6.17 -12.67
C SER A 58 -6.50 -5.07 -12.47
N GLY A 59 -6.08 -3.81 -12.24
CA GLY A 59 -6.99 -2.69 -12.03
C GLY A 59 -7.64 -2.11 -13.30
N VAL A 60 -7.30 -2.61 -14.50
CA VAL A 60 -7.93 -2.21 -15.77
C VAL A 60 -9.05 -3.17 -16.15
N LYS A 61 -9.89 -2.74 -17.12
CA LYS A 61 -10.90 -3.62 -17.69
C LYS A 61 -10.23 -4.85 -18.29
N THR A 62 -10.64 -6.02 -17.84
CA THR A 62 -10.11 -7.32 -18.24
C THR A 62 -11.21 -8.18 -18.83
N GLU A 63 -10.85 -9.03 -19.78
CA GLU A 63 -11.75 -10.00 -20.37
C GLU A 63 -11.49 -11.36 -19.71
N LEU A 64 -12.52 -11.98 -19.16
CA LEU A 64 -12.42 -13.28 -18.51
C LEU A 64 -12.18 -14.35 -19.58
N PHE A 65 -10.96 -14.92 -19.55
CA PHE A 65 -10.61 -16.06 -20.40
C PHE A 65 -11.19 -17.37 -19.87
N GLY A 66 -11.19 -17.53 -18.54
CA GLY A 66 -11.77 -18.71 -17.92
C GLY A 66 -11.83 -18.63 -16.40
N LYS A 67 -12.77 -19.37 -15.82
CA LYS A 67 -12.97 -19.52 -14.38
C LYS A 67 -12.96 -21.00 -14.00
N GLY A 68 -12.23 -21.35 -12.95
CA GLY A 68 -12.20 -22.69 -12.37
C GLY A 68 -12.56 -22.67 -10.89
N GLU A 69 -13.70 -23.27 -10.54
CA GLU A 69 -14.10 -23.50 -9.16
C GLU A 69 -13.50 -24.81 -8.65
N LYS A 70 -13.16 -24.86 -7.35
CA LYS A 70 -12.55 -26.04 -6.71
C LYS A 70 -11.27 -26.49 -7.41
N PRO A 71 -10.17 -25.75 -7.27
CA PRO A 71 -8.91 -26.01 -7.96
C PRO A 71 -8.43 -27.45 -7.78
N GLN A 72 -7.89 -27.99 -8.86
CA GLN A 72 -7.26 -29.30 -8.91
C GLN A 72 -5.76 -29.13 -9.18
N LYS A 73 -4.98 -30.20 -8.98
CA LYS A 73 -3.53 -30.19 -9.26
C LYS A 73 -3.18 -29.74 -10.66
N LYS A 74 -4.01 -30.11 -11.65
CA LYS A 74 -3.86 -29.68 -13.05
C LYS A 74 -5.20 -29.20 -13.55
N MET A 75 -5.21 -28.04 -14.18
CA MET A 75 -6.40 -27.40 -14.72
C MET A 75 -6.14 -26.91 -16.15
N THR A 76 -7.16 -26.96 -16.98
CA THR A 76 -7.13 -26.38 -18.34
C THR A 76 -8.28 -25.42 -18.48
N PHE A 77 -7.96 -24.19 -18.82
CA PHE A 77 -8.92 -23.12 -19.12
C PHE A 77 -9.06 -22.99 -20.63
N LYS A 78 -10.28 -22.74 -21.10
CA LYS A 78 -10.59 -22.59 -22.51
C LYS A 78 -11.27 -21.26 -22.77
N ASP A 79 -10.91 -20.63 -23.87
CA ASP A 79 -11.57 -19.42 -24.36
C ASP A 79 -12.87 -19.79 -25.08
N GLU A 80 -13.90 -20.13 -24.32
CA GLU A 80 -15.21 -20.53 -24.87
C GLU A 80 -15.93 -19.36 -25.57
N GLN A 81 -15.63 -18.14 -25.19
CA GLN A 81 -16.26 -16.94 -25.73
C GLN A 81 -15.48 -16.31 -26.90
N GLY A 82 -14.27 -16.80 -27.17
CA GLY A 82 -13.41 -16.28 -28.24
C GLY A 82 -12.90 -14.86 -27.99
N VAL A 83 -12.69 -14.48 -26.73
CA VAL A 83 -12.32 -13.11 -26.34
C VAL A 83 -10.83 -12.82 -26.51
N VAL A 84 -9.97 -13.86 -26.55
CA VAL A 84 -8.53 -13.63 -26.54
C VAL A 84 -7.92 -13.75 -27.91
N THR A 85 -7.78 -12.62 -28.57
CA THR A 85 -6.98 -12.47 -29.80
C THR A 85 -5.68 -11.76 -29.47
N LEU A 86 -4.57 -12.46 -29.66
CA LEU A 86 -3.23 -11.91 -29.44
C LEU A 86 -2.85 -10.98 -30.59
N THR A 87 -2.41 -9.79 -30.25
CA THR A 87 -1.95 -8.77 -31.22
C THR A 87 -0.43 -8.66 -31.23
N PRO A 88 0.19 -8.16 -32.33
CA PRO A 88 1.64 -7.96 -32.37
C PRO A 88 2.20 -7.18 -31.18
N GLY A 89 3.36 -7.58 -30.69
CA GLY A 89 4.00 -7.06 -29.49
C GLY A 89 3.60 -7.85 -28.22
N ILE A 90 3.69 -7.22 -27.05
CA ILE A 90 3.45 -7.89 -25.77
C ILE A 90 1.95 -7.96 -25.47
N ASN A 91 1.50 -9.13 -25.06
CA ASN A 91 0.16 -9.40 -24.53
C ASN A 91 0.27 -9.99 -23.13
N TYR A 92 -0.71 -9.72 -22.28
CA TYR A 92 -0.70 -10.18 -20.89
C TYR A 92 -1.96 -10.97 -20.55
N LEU A 93 -1.75 -12.05 -19.77
CA LEU A 93 -2.80 -12.71 -19.00
C LEU A 93 -2.45 -12.67 -17.52
N LEU A 94 -3.46 -12.51 -16.70
CA LEU A 94 -3.35 -12.56 -15.25
C LEU A 94 -4.11 -13.78 -14.74
N VAL A 95 -3.48 -14.58 -13.89
CA VAL A 95 -4.16 -15.61 -13.13
C VAL A 95 -4.34 -15.09 -11.71
N THR A 96 -5.58 -15.05 -11.25
CA THR A 96 -5.94 -14.66 -9.90
C THR A 96 -6.56 -15.82 -9.14
N ALA A 97 -6.53 -15.75 -7.82
CA ALA A 97 -7.12 -16.73 -6.93
C ALA A 97 -8.00 -16.06 -5.87
N ASP A 98 -9.15 -16.65 -5.62
CA ASP A 98 -9.93 -16.37 -4.42
C ASP A 98 -9.42 -17.29 -3.31
N ILE A 99 -8.88 -16.71 -2.26
CA ILE A 99 -8.30 -17.44 -1.14
C ILE A 99 -9.39 -17.82 -0.15
N ALA A 100 -9.41 -19.09 0.27
CA ALA A 100 -10.40 -19.57 1.22
C ALA A 100 -10.29 -18.84 2.57
N GLU A 101 -11.42 -18.57 3.21
CA GLU A 101 -11.43 -17.93 4.54
C GLU A 101 -10.67 -18.73 5.61
N LYS A 102 -10.63 -20.06 5.45
CA LYS A 102 -9.95 -20.99 6.36
C LYS A 102 -8.53 -21.35 5.89
N ALA A 103 -8.00 -20.64 4.89
CA ALA A 103 -6.66 -20.89 4.39
C ALA A 103 -5.60 -20.70 5.49
N ILE A 104 -4.61 -21.59 5.48
CA ILE A 104 -3.61 -21.66 6.55
C ILE A 104 -2.43 -20.77 6.22
N ALA A 105 -2.11 -19.84 7.11
CA ALA A 105 -0.92 -19.00 7.00
C ALA A 105 0.35 -19.86 6.99
N GLY A 106 1.31 -19.46 6.13
CA GLY A 106 2.54 -20.22 5.89
C GLY A 106 2.45 -21.19 4.71
N ASN A 107 1.24 -21.66 4.35
CA ASN A 107 1.05 -22.47 3.16
C ASN A 107 1.43 -21.68 1.89
N LYS A 108 1.81 -22.44 0.86
CA LYS A 108 2.33 -21.90 -0.38
C LYS A 108 1.43 -22.29 -1.55
N ILE A 109 1.05 -21.31 -2.35
CA ILE A 109 0.47 -21.52 -3.67
C ILE A 109 1.62 -21.56 -4.66
N LYS A 110 1.81 -22.70 -5.30
CA LYS A 110 2.80 -22.89 -6.36
C LYS A 110 2.09 -23.15 -7.67
N ILE A 111 2.45 -22.39 -8.69
CA ILE A 111 1.77 -22.43 -9.99
C ILE A 111 2.78 -22.34 -11.13
N SER A 112 2.52 -23.13 -12.17
CA SER A 112 3.27 -23.09 -13.43
C SER A 112 2.33 -23.26 -14.63
N VAL A 113 2.84 -22.98 -15.83
CA VAL A 113 2.11 -23.15 -17.10
C VAL A 113 2.82 -24.24 -17.92
N PRO A 114 2.34 -25.48 -17.87
CA PRO A 114 2.96 -26.56 -18.64
C PRO A 114 2.71 -26.46 -20.15
N SER A 115 1.55 -25.92 -20.58
CA SER A 115 1.23 -25.77 -21.99
C SER A 115 0.14 -24.76 -22.24
N PHE A 116 0.05 -24.28 -23.50
CA PHE A 116 -1.05 -23.48 -24.00
C PHE A 116 -1.32 -23.83 -25.48
N LYS A 117 -2.48 -23.44 -26.02
CA LYS A 117 -2.79 -23.61 -27.43
C LYS A 117 -3.10 -22.28 -28.11
N LEU A 118 -2.49 -22.12 -29.28
CA LEU A 118 -2.86 -21.08 -30.24
C LEU A 118 -3.61 -21.76 -31.37
N GLU A 119 -4.85 -21.33 -31.61
CA GLU A 119 -5.78 -22.01 -32.51
C GLU A 119 -5.89 -23.51 -32.16
N LYS A 120 -5.36 -24.40 -33.01
CA LYS A 120 -5.33 -25.87 -32.81
C LYS A 120 -3.96 -26.41 -32.40
N THR A 121 -2.91 -25.56 -32.37
CA THR A 121 -1.51 -25.98 -32.14
C THR A 121 -1.13 -25.77 -30.68
N GLY A 122 -0.60 -26.83 -30.06
CA GLY A 122 -0.09 -26.77 -28.68
C GLY A 122 1.35 -26.28 -28.62
N TYR A 123 1.67 -25.53 -27.57
CA TYR A 123 2.99 -25.01 -27.28
C TYR A 123 3.36 -25.23 -25.82
N THR A 124 4.64 -25.35 -25.55
CA THR A 124 5.21 -25.31 -24.22
C THR A 124 5.86 -23.92 -24.03
N PRO A 125 5.58 -23.20 -22.94
CA PRO A 125 6.22 -21.91 -22.70
C PRO A 125 7.75 -22.06 -22.58
N GLU A 126 8.50 -21.10 -23.14
CA GLU A 126 9.86 -20.84 -22.68
C GLU A 126 9.74 -20.16 -21.31
N VAL A 127 10.12 -20.86 -20.25
CA VAL A 127 9.95 -20.38 -18.87
C VAL A 127 11.28 -19.80 -18.40
N SER A 128 11.30 -18.50 -18.15
CA SER A 128 12.46 -17.88 -17.50
C SER A 128 12.50 -18.18 -16.00
N ASP A 129 11.35 -18.32 -15.33
CA ASP A 129 11.26 -18.30 -13.86
C ASP A 129 10.70 -19.60 -13.22
N GLY A 130 10.36 -20.62 -14.01
CA GLY A 130 9.89 -21.92 -13.52
C GLY A 130 8.56 -21.85 -12.77
N ILE A 131 8.52 -22.39 -11.55
CA ILE A 131 7.33 -22.41 -10.69
C ILE A 131 7.26 -21.13 -9.90
N ILE A 132 6.17 -20.38 -10.03
CA ILE A 132 5.92 -19.20 -9.22
C ILE A 132 5.34 -19.62 -7.86
N GLU A 133 5.95 -19.15 -6.79
CA GLU A 133 5.53 -19.39 -5.41
C GLU A 133 4.93 -18.12 -4.80
N LYS A 134 3.72 -18.23 -4.24
CA LYS A 134 3.09 -17.21 -3.43
C LYS A 134 2.74 -17.79 -2.05
N ARG A 135 3.07 -17.08 -0.99
CA ARG A 135 2.80 -17.54 0.38
C ARG A 135 1.49 -16.96 0.88
N ILE A 136 0.70 -17.77 1.57
CA ILE A 136 -0.46 -17.32 2.35
C ILE A 136 0.09 -16.66 3.62
N THR A 137 -0.29 -15.40 3.84
CA THR A 137 0.13 -14.65 5.03
C THR A 137 -0.93 -14.76 6.11
N GLU A 138 -0.54 -14.49 7.34
CA GLU A 138 -1.48 -14.33 8.44
C GLU A 138 -2.52 -13.27 8.10
N ASN A 139 -3.75 -13.56 8.49
CA ASN A 139 -4.86 -12.64 8.39
C ASN A 139 -5.09 -12.01 9.78
N SER A 140 -5.50 -10.76 9.82
CA SER A 140 -6.06 -10.16 11.02
C SER A 140 -7.26 -10.94 11.56
N LYS A 141 -8.00 -11.69 10.73
CA LYS A 141 -9.04 -12.64 11.19
C LYS A 141 -8.46 -13.84 11.98
N ASN A 142 -7.27 -14.33 11.65
CA ASN A 142 -6.61 -15.43 12.36
C ASN A 142 -5.83 -14.95 13.59
N ASN A 143 -5.46 -13.67 13.61
CA ASN A 143 -4.96 -12.96 14.78
C ASN A 143 -5.64 -11.60 14.84
N PRO A 144 -6.77 -11.50 15.54
CA PRO A 144 -7.57 -10.27 15.60
C PRO A 144 -6.80 -9.09 16.20
N ASN A 145 -5.69 -9.36 16.86
CA ASN A 145 -4.84 -8.34 17.47
C ASN A 145 -3.88 -7.69 16.46
N ILE A 146 -3.68 -8.27 15.29
CA ILE A 146 -2.79 -7.73 14.27
C ILE A 146 -3.55 -6.83 13.29
N VAL A 147 -3.08 -5.61 13.16
CA VAL A 147 -3.61 -4.59 12.22
C VAL A 147 -2.48 -4.06 11.38
N LYS A 148 -2.60 -4.17 10.07
CA LYS A 148 -1.62 -3.66 9.12
C LYS A 148 -2.10 -2.34 8.52
N VAL A 149 -1.29 -1.29 8.64
CA VAL A 149 -1.62 0.06 8.18
C VAL A 149 -0.64 0.50 7.12
N LEU A 150 -1.18 1.01 6.02
CA LEU A 150 -0.44 1.65 4.93
C LEU A 150 -0.72 3.15 4.96
N GLN A 151 0.34 3.95 5.00
CA GLN A 151 0.32 5.38 4.77
C GLN A 151 0.91 5.67 3.39
N TRP A 152 0.22 6.44 2.53
CA TRP A 152 0.75 6.77 1.22
C TRP A 152 0.13 8.02 0.60
N ASN A 153 0.94 9.00 0.26
CA ASN A 153 0.60 10.07 -0.68
C ASN A 153 0.71 9.52 -2.10
N ILE A 154 -0.36 9.59 -2.89
CA ILE A 154 -0.45 8.96 -4.22
C ILE A 154 -0.28 9.94 -5.39
N TRP A 155 0.17 11.14 -5.10
CA TRP A 155 0.48 12.16 -6.10
C TRP A 155 -0.64 12.41 -7.12
N HIS A 156 -1.62 13.21 -6.70
CA HIS A 156 -2.79 13.58 -7.51
C HIS A 156 -3.55 12.38 -8.11
N GLY A 157 -3.84 11.36 -7.30
CA GLY A 157 -4.56 10.18 -7.76
C GLY A 157 -3.75 9.26 -8.68
N GLY A 158 -2.41 9.40 -8.70
CA GLY A 158 -1.52 8.61 -9.53
C GLY A 158 -1.48 9.04 -11.00
N VAL A 159 -2.07 10.19 -11.37
CA VAL A 159 -2.19 10.60 -12.79
C VAL A 159 -0.85 10.93 -13.45
N HIS A 160 0.18 11.27 -12.68
CA HIS A 160 1.50 11.67 -13.20
C HIS A 160 2.31 10.51 -13.79
N VAL A 161 1.94 9.27 -13.51
CA VAL A 161 2.64 8.08 -14.03
C VAL A 161 1.90 7.41 -15.20
N GLY A 162 1.09 8.17 -15.91
CA GLY A 162 0.38 7.76 -17.12
C GLY A 162 -1.10 7.41 -16.89
N ASN A 163 -1.81 7.08 -17.97
CA ASN A 163 -3.26 6.89 -17.98
C ASN A 163 -3.77 5.78 -17.05
N ASP A 164 -2.91 4.85 -16.67
CA ASP A 164 -3.21 3.72 -15.79
C ASP A 164 -2.60 3.87 -14.39
N GLY A 165 -2.12 5.07 -14.04
CA GLY A 165 -1.51 5.34 -12.74
C GLY A 165 -2.39 4.99 -11.55
N LEU A 166 -3.69 5.31 -11.60
CA LEU A 166 -4.64 4.91 -10.56
C LEU A 166 -4.78 3.37 -10.45
N SER A 167 -4.69 2.65 -11.56
CA SER A 167 -4.68 1.18 -11.53
C SER A 167 -3.43 0.64 -10.84
N ARG A 168 -2.28 1.29 -11.04
CA ARG A 168 -1.03 0.97 -10.32
C ARG A 168 -1.18 1.20 -8.82
N VAL A 169 -1.77 2.33 -8.42
CA VAL A 169 -2.09 2.59 -7.00
C VAL A 169 -2.93 1.47 -6.41
N ILE A 170 -4.00 1.07 -7.09
CA ILE A 170 -4.89 -0.03 -6.64
C ILE A 170 -4.11 -1.33 -6.47
N ASP A 171 -3.28 -1.70 -7.45
CA ASP A 171 -2.49 -2.93 -7.42
C ASP A 171 -1.46 -2.90 -6.28
N LEU A 172 -0.81 -1.76 -6.04
CA LEU A 172 0.14 -1.58 -4.94
C LEU A 172 -0.56 -1.68 -3.58
N VAL A 173 -1.73 -1.06 -3.42
CA VAL A 173 -2.52 -1.17 -2.18
C VAL A 173 -2.97 -2.61 -1.95
N LYS A 174 -3.49 -3.30 -2.97
CA LYS A 174 -3.83 -4.74 -2.89
C LYS A 174 -2.61 -5.57 -2.49
N ALA A 175 -1.47 -5.35 -3.15
CA ALA A 175 -0.23 -6.06 -2.86
C ALA A 175 0.31 -5.80 -1.45
N SER A 176 0.11 -4.60 -0.88
CA SER A 176 0.48 -4.28 0.51
C SER A 176 -0.28 -5.14 1.51
N ASN A 177 -1.50 -5.53 1.14
CA ASN A 177 -2.39 -6.29 1.99
C ASN A 177 -2.69 -5.58 3.33
N ALA A 178 -2.79 -4.24 3.30
CA ALA A 178 -3.12 -3.43 4.46
C ALA A 178 -4.59 -3.61 4.89
N ASP A 179 -4.87 -3.48 6.18
CA ASP A 179 -6.23 -3.48 6.73
C ASP A 179 -6.82 -2.08 6.75
N ILE A 180 -5.93 -1.10 6.96
CA ILE A 180 -6.25 0.33 6.99
C ILE A 180 -5.28 1.04 6.06
N VAL A 181 -5.78 2.01 5.29
CA VAL A 181 -4.96 2.86 4.42
C VAL A 181 -5.29 4.31 4.73
N THR A 182 -4.30 5.08 5.15
CA THR A 182 -4.34 6.54 5.18
C THR A 182 -3.68 7.06 3.91
N MET A 183 -4.40 7.90 3.17
CA MET A 183 -3.96 8.29 1.82
C MET A 183 -4.17 9.77 1.60
N GLN A 184 -3.21 10.40 0.93
CA GLN A 184 -3.24 11.80 0.53
C GLN A 184 -3.26 11.92 -0.98
N GLU A 185 -3.74 13.06 -1.45
CA GLU A 185 -3.82 13.44 -2.84
C GLU A 185 -4.71 12.51 -3.70
N GLY A 186 -5.82 12.08 -3.12
CA GLY A 186 -6.77 11.18 -3.77
C GLY A 186 -7.48 11.77 -4.99
N TYR A 187 -7.87 13.03 -4.92
CA TYR A 187 -8.41 13.91 -5.96
C TYR A 187 -9.24 13.23 -7.06
N GLY A 188 -10.28 12.48 -6.69
CA GLY A 188 -11.22 11.83 -7.63
C GLY A 188 -10.99 10.34 -7.85
N GLY A 189 -9.87 9.77 -7.39
CA GLY A 189 -9.57 8.33 -7.50
C GLY A 189 -10.24 7.47 -6.44
N GLN A 190 -10.75 8.08 -5.34
CA GLN A 190 -11.15 7.41 -4.12
C GLN A 190 -12.23 6.34 -4.33
N GLN A 191 -13.27 6.64 -5.13
CA GLN A 191 -14.37 5.71 -5.37
C GLN A 191 -13.89 4.44 -6.08
N ARG A 192 -13.07 4.60 -7.11
CA ARG A 192 -12.52 3.46 -7.85
C ARG A 192 -11.60 2.60 -6.99
N ILE A 193 -10.81 3.21 -6.11
CA ILE A 193 -9.98 2.49 -5.14
C ILE A 193 -10.88 1.69 -4.18
N LYS A 194 -11.90 2.34 -3.58
CA LYS A 194 -12.88 1.70 -2.70
C LYS A 194 -13.51 0.46 -3.34
N ASP A 195 -14.04 0.63 -4.55
CA ASP A 195 -14.76 -0.44 -5.25
C ASP A 195 -13.84 -1.62 -5.59
N SER A 196 -12.57 -1.31 -5.92
CA SER A 196 -11.55 -2.33 -6.20
C SER A 196 -11.06 -3.09 -4.97
N LEU A 197 -11.12 -2.46 -3.79
CA LEU A 197 -10.68 -3.05 -2.52
C LEU A 197 -11.82 -3.72 -1.75
N GLY A 198 -13.06 -3.28 -1.95
CA GLY A 198 -14.21 -3.67 -1.14
C GLY A 198 -14.15 -3.18 0.30
N TYR A 199 -13.50 -2.03 0.57
CA TYR A 199 -13.29 -1.48 1.91
C TYR A 199 -14.36 -0.46 2.28
N TYR A 200 -14.53 -0.24 3.59
CA TYR A 200 -15.16 1.00 4.07
C TYR A 200 -14.27 2.18 3.69
N MET A 201 -14.87 3.32 3.43
CA MET A 201 -14.16 4.53 3.02
C MET A 201 -14.73 5.74 3.75
N GLN A 202 -13.85 6.61 4.20
CA GLN A 202 -14.17 7.96 4.62
C GLN A 202 -13.30 8.96 3.88
N THR A 203 -13.95 9.93 3.27
CA THR A 203 -13.33 11.11 2.65
C THR A 203 -14.30 12.30 2.83
N PRO A 204 -13.81 13.51 3.06
CA PRO A 204 -14.67 14.70 3.13
C PRO A 204 -15.46 14.93 1.84
N SER A 205 -14.85 14.70 0.69
CA SER A 205 -15.52 14.58 -0.61
C SER A 205 -14.70 13.74 -1.58
N LEU A 206 -15.32 13.27 -2.67
CA LEU A 206 -14.63 12.48 -3.70
C LEU A 206 -13.60 13.29 -4.51
N LYS A 207 -13.51 14.60 -4.30
CA LYS A 207 -12.52 15.49 -4.94
C LYS A 207 -11.48 16.00 -3.97
N ASP A 208 -11.59 15.59 -2.69
CA ASP A 208 -10.68 16.07 -1.65
C ASP A 208 -9.32 15.36 -1.66
N ASN A 209 -8.40 15.99 -0.93
CA ASN A 209 -7.06 15.52 -0.68
C ASN A 209 -7.06 14.15 0.03
N LEU A 210 -7.76 14.07 1.18
CA LEU A 210 -7.62 12.98 2.13
C LEU A 210 -8.67 11.89 1.93
N VAL A 211 -8.22 10.64 2.06
CA VAL A 211 -9.11 9.49 2.17
C VAL A 211 -8.54 8.45 3.13
N LEU A 212 -9.44 7.79 3.83
CA LEU A 212 -9.15 6.63 4.67
C LEU A 212 -9.95 5.44 4.17
N PHE A 213 -9.28 4.31 3.96
CA PHE A 213 -9.92 3.04 3.66
C PHE A 213 -9.68 2.06 4.79
N SER A 214 -10.68 1.25 5.11
CA SER A 214 -10.60 0.26 6.19
C SER A 214 -11.36 -1.01 5.85
N ARG A 215 -10.80 -2.17 6.23
CA ARG A 215 -11.54 -3.43 6.29
C ARG A 215 -12.52 -3.49 7.46
N TYR A 216 -12.27 -2.65 8.47
CA TYR A 216 -13.10 -2.57 9.68
C TYR A 216 -14.17 -1.51 9.52
N PRO A 217 -15.35 -1.69 10.15
CA PRO A 217 -16.40 -0.69 10.13
C PRO A 217 -15.93 0.67 10.66
N ILE A 218 -16.28 1.73 9.95
CA ILE A 218 -16.17 3.10 10.42
C ILE A 218 -17.41 3.37 11.26
N THR A 219 -17.25 3.51 12.56
CA THR A 219 -18.37 3.67 13.50
C THR A 219 -18.63 5.13 13.88
N GLU A 220 -17.63 5.98 13.72
CA GLU A 220 -17.78 7.43 13.94
C GLU A 220 -16.90 8.19 12.97
N VAL A 221 -17.46 9.21 12.33
CA VAL A 221 -16.70 10.20 11.56
C VAL A 221 -16.58 11.45 12.43
N ILE A 222 -15.36 11.82 12.76
CA ILE A 222 -15.08 12.98 13.63
C ILE A 222 -15.12 14.24 12.76
N PRO A 223 -15.96 15.23 13.12
CA PRO A 223 -16.04 16.48 12.37
C PRO A 223 -14.72 17.26 12.48
N THR A 224 -14.23 17.78 11.36
CA THR A 224 -13.08 18.68 11.33
C THR A 224 -13.42 19.97 10.58
N LYS A 225 -12.81 21.08 11.00
CA LYS A 225 -12.89 22.37 10.30
C LYS A 225 -11.82 22.51 9.20
N LYS A 226 -10.85 21.61 9.18
CA LYS A 226 -9.73 21.58 8.23
C LYS A 226 -9.70 20.25 7.48
N SER A 227 -10.77 19.95 6.75
CA SER A 227 -10.94 18.66 6.04
C SER A 227 -9.83 18.37 5.00
N PHE A 228 -9.17 19.40 4.50
CA PHE A 228 -8.01 19.26 3.64
C PHE A 228 -6.77 18.72 4.37
N ASN A 229 -6.67 18.96 5.70
CA ASN A 229 -5.52 18.62 6.53
C ASN A 229 -5.78 17.43 7.47
N SER A 230 -7.04 17.10 7.75
CA SER A 230 -7.41 16.11 8.78
C SER A 230 -8.68 15.37 8.40
N ASN A 231 -8.66 14.03 8.50
CA ASN A 231 -9.79 13.15 8.21
C ASN A 231 -9.86 12.03 9.26
N PRO A 232 -10.25 12.35 10.51
CA PRO A 232 -10.26 11.42 11.63
C PRO A 232 -11.54 10.60 11.70
N VAL A 233 -11.38 9.31 12.04
CA VAL A 233 -12.49 8.37 12.26
C VAL A 233 -12.22 7.47 13.45
N LYS A 234 -13.29 6.89 14.02
CA LYS A 234 -13.18 5.71 14.88
C LYS A 234 -13.57 4.46 14.11
N LEU A 235 -12.77 3.43 14.28
CA LEU A 235 -12.97 2.09 13.73
C LEU A 235 -13.31 1.13 14.86
N THR A 236 -14.19 0.17 14.57
CA THR A 236 -14.42 -0.96 15.47
C THR A 236 -13.70 -2.20 14.95
N LEU A 237 -12.67 -2.60 15.68
CA LEU A 237 -11.91 -3.83 15.44
C LEU A 237 -12.65 -5.05 15.99
N PRO A 238 -12.24 -6.30 15.60
CA PRO A 238 -12.75 -7.53 16.20
C PRO A 238 -12.70 -7.49 17.74
N GLY A 239 -13.70 -8.05 18.41
CA GLY A 239 -13.82 -7.95 19.87
C GLY A 239 -14.31 -6.58 20.37
N ASN A 240 -14.96 -5.79 19.53
CA ASN A 240 -15.53 -4.47 19.84
C ASN A 240 -14.50 -3.44 20.36
N ARG A 241 -13.24 -3.60 19.96
CA ARG A 241 -12.16 -2.67 20.32
C ARG A 241 -12.22 -1.42 19.46
N GLN A 242 -12.03 -0.28 20.06
CA GLN A 242 -12.00 1.00 19.35
C GLN A 242 -10.58 1.36 18.94
N LEU A 243 -10.45 1.95 17.76
CA LEU A 243 -9.21 2.53 17.24
C LEU A 243 -9.52 3.87 16.60
N LEU A 244 -8.90 4.94 17.06
CA LEU A 244 -8.95 6.23 16.38
C LEU A 244 -7.85 6.26 15.30
N VAL A 245 -8.24 6.57 14.06
CA VAL A 245 -7.30 6.73 12.95
C VAL A 245 -7.53 8.08 12.30
N ASN A 246 -6.46 8.82 12.07
CA ASN A 246 -6.52 10.09 11.34
C ASN A 246 -5.59 10.02 10.12
N ALA A 247 -6.14 10.27 8.94
CA ALA A 247 -5.35 10.57 7.75
C ALA A 247 -5.08 12.08 7.72
N CYS A 248 -3.82 12.49 7.66
CA CYS A 248 -3.48 13.91 7.65
C CYS A 248 -2.55 14.31 6.51
N TRP A 249 -2.54 15.60 6.22
CA TRP A 249 -1.61 16.25 5.32
C TRP A 249 -1.28 17.63 5.87
N LEU A 250 0.00 17.93 6.07
CA LEU A 250 0.43 19.21 6.63
C LEU A 250 0.97 20.12 5.54
N ARG A 251 0.88 21.42 5.76
CA ARG A 251 1.35 22.40 4.79
C ARG A 251 2.86 22.38 4.64
N TYR A 252 3.30 22.31 3.41
CA TYR A 252 4.72 22.43 3.03
C TYR A 252 5.17 23.90 2.94
N ALA A 253 6.48 24.12 2.98
CA ALA A 253 7.09 25.40 2.64
C ALA A 253 7.02 25.62 1.12
N TYR A 254 6.47 26.75 0.69
CA TYR A 254 6.36 27.07 -0.75
C TYR A 254 7.71 27.30 -1.42
N ASN A 255 8.68 27.81 -0.68
CA ASN A 255 10.03 27.97 -1.19
C ASN A 255 10.86 26.73 -0.85
N PRO A 256 11.44 26.03 -1.85
CA PRO A 256 12.31 24.87 -1.61
C PRO A 256 13.46 25.13 -0.62
N GLU A 257 13.98 26.39 -0.59
CA GLU A 257 15.01 26.78 0.37
C GLU A 257 14.56 26.70 1.83
N TYR A 258 13.25 26.67 2.08
CA TYR A 258 12.66 26.60 3.42
C TYR A 258 12.24 25.19 3.80
N SER A 259 12.60 24.20 3.01
CA SER A 259 12.18 22.82 3.20
C SER A 259 13.36 21.84 3.21
N CYS A 260 13.31 20.87 4.12
CA CYS A 260 14.23 19.73 4.13
C CYS A 260 14.05 18.78 2.92
N ASN A 261 13.02 18.97 2.12
CA ASN A 261 12.75 18.13 0.95
C ASN A 261 13.80 18.32 -0.16
N TYR A 262 14.56 19.41 -0.13
CA TYR A 262 15.60 19.73 -1.10
C TYR A 262 16.92 20.13 -0.41
N PRO A 263 17.54 19.26 0.40
CA PRO A 263 18.62 19.60 1.30
C PRO A 263 19.97 19.92 0.64
N ASN A 264 20.11 19.61 -0.64
CA ASN A 264 21.38 19.73 -1.38
C ASN A 264 21.72 21.15 -1.85
N ILE A 265 20.99 22.18 -1.44
CA ILE A 265 21.13 23.55 -1.99
C ILE A 265 21.81 24.51 -0.96
N GLY A 266 22.57 24.02 -0.02
CA GLY A 266 23.35 24.90 0.90
C GLY A 266 22.52 25.82 1.80
N HIS A 267 21.34 25.36 2.24
CA HIS A 267 20.36 26.15 2.95
C HIS A 267 20.66 26.30 4.46
N ASN A 268 20.13 27.34 5.04
CA ASN A 268 20.16 27.52 6.48
C ASN A 268 19.04 26.69 7.15
N THR A 269 19.41 25.66 7.91
CA THR A 269 18.47 24.77 8.59
C THR A 269 17.57 25.46 9.61
N SER A 270 17.98 26.61 10.18
CA SER A 270 17.13 27.40 11.07
C SER A 270 15.89 27.96 10.37
N VAL A 271 15.97 28.19 9.05
CA VAL A 271 14.82 28.61 8.23
C VAL A 271 13.85 27.46 8.09
N TRP A 272 14.33 26.23 7.89
CA TRP A 272 13.47 25.04 7.84
C TRP A 272 12.67 24.86 9.13
N VAL A 273 13.36 24.97 10.28
CA VAL A 273 12.73 24.83 11.61
C VAL A 273 11.68 25.95 11.82
N ALA A 274 11.97 27.18 11.41
CA ALA A 274 11.04 28.30 11.54
C ALA A 274 9.80 28.14 10.65
N GLU A 275 9.96 27.73 9.40
CA GLU A 275 8.83 27.47 8.49
C GLU A 275 7.98 26.28 8.95
N ASP A 276 8.63 25.24 9.43
CA ASP A 276 7.96 24.06 9.99
C ASP A 276 7.11 24.43 11.22
N ALA A 277 7.67 25.25 12.12
CA ALA A 277 6.95 25.76 13.28
C ALA A 277 5.74 26.64 12.88
N LEU A 278 5.92 27.51 11.90
CA LEU A 278 4.89 28.46 11.47
C LEU A 278 3.70 27.75 10.76
N ARG A 279 3.97 26.69 10.03
CA ARG A 279 2.98 26.04 9.15
C ARG A 279 2.54 24.68 9.67
N GLY A 280 3.39 23.68 9.51
CA GLY A 280 3.07 22.29 9.78
C GLY A 280 2.80 22.02 11.26
N LEU A 281 3.61 22.59 12.18
CA LEU A 281 3.36 22.46 13.61
C LEU A 281 2.03 23.08 14.03
N ALA A 282 1.70 24.27 13.51
CA ALA A 282 0.41 24.92 13.80
C ALA A 282 -0.78 24.10 13.29
N ASP A 283 -0.63 23.42 12.12
CA ASP A 283 -1.66 22.50 11.63
C ASP A 283 -1.76 21.26 12.51
N MET A 284 -0.63 20.67 12.93
CA MET A 284 -0.61 19.47 13.79
C MET A 284 -1.19 19.76 15.18
N GLN A 285 -0.86 20.90 15.77
CA GLN A 285 -1.45 21.34 17.03
C GLN A 285 -2.97 21.48 16.92
N HIS A 286 -3.46 22.06 15.81
CA HIS A 286 -4.90 22.13 15.57
C HIS A 286 -5.53 20.73 15.46
N ILE A 287 -4.94 19.83 14.72
CA ILE A 287 -5.39 18.43 14.56
C ILE A 287 -5.46 17.75 15.94
N MET A 288 -4.43 17.90 16.75
CA MET A 288 -4.40 17.30 18.09
C MET A 288 -5.48 17.89 19.01
N GLU A 289 -5.57 19.23 19.09
CA GLU A 289 -6.44 19.91 20.05
C GLU A 289 -7.93 19.90 19.65
N LYS A 290 -8.23 19.83 18.37
CA LYS A 290 -9.62 19.96 17.87
C LYS A 290 -10.19 18.67 17.30
N ASP A 291 -9.36 17.88 16.61
CA ASP A 291 -9.83 16.75 15.84
C ASP A 291 -9.44 15.39 16.49
N THR A 292 -8.59 15.40 17.54
CA THR A 292 -8.12 14.16 18.17
C THR A 292 -8.46 14.08 19.66
N LYS A 293 -7.88 14.94 20.50
CA LYS A 293 -8.03 14.87 21.97
C LYS A 293 -9.48 14.91 22.45
N PRO A 294 -10.39 15.75 21.91
CA PRO A 294 -11.77 15.81 22.39
C PRO A 294 -12.58 14.54 22.14
N TYR A 295 -12.11 13.65 21.27
CA TYR A 295 -12.81 12.43 20.87
C TYR A 295 -12.23 11.16 21.48
N LEU A 296 -11.23 11.28 22.34
CA LEU A 296 -10.73 10.16 23.11
C LEU A 296 -11.72 9.82 24.21
N THR A 297 -12.06 8.55 24.33
CA THR A 297 -12.95 8.04 25.38
C THR A 297 -12.21 7.84 26.70
N ASP A 298 -10.92 7.59 26.62
CA ASP A 298 -9.98 7.40 27.71
C ASP A 298 -8.55 7.59 27.20
N ASP A 299 -7.59 7.68 28.12
CA ASP A 299 -6.15 7.83 27.80
C ASP A 299 -5.54 6.55 27.18
N ASP A 300 -6.26 5.45 27.22
CA ASP A 300 -5.79 4.15 26.73
C ASP A 300 -6.33 3.80 25.33
N THR A 301 -7.25 4.62 24.76
CA THR A 301 -7.74 4.42 23.39
C THR A 301 -6.57 4.46 22.39
N PRO A 302 -6.33 3.39 21.63
CA PRO A 302 -5.28 3.39 20.63
C PRO A 302 -5.54 4.44 19.54
N ILE A 303 -4.47 5.15 19.15
CA ILE A 303 -4.51 6.18 18.11
C ILE A 303 -3.45 5.87 17.08
N ILE A 304 -3.80 6.03 15.80
CA ILE A 304 -2.84 6.04 14.68
C ILE A 304 -3.07 7.32 13.87
N ILE A 305 -2.01 8.09 13.66
CA ILE A 305 -2.02 9.25 12.76
C ILE A 305 -1.06 8.92 11.61
N GLY A 306 -1.63 8.79 10.41
CA GLY A 306 -0.87 8.52 9.20
C GLY A 306 -0.96 9.69 8.23
N GLY A 307 0.17 10.17 7.72
CA GLY A 307 0.13 11.32 6.85
C GLY A 307 1.44 11.67 6.15
N ASP A 308 1.29 12.54 5.17
CA ASP A 308 2.36 13.35 4.63
C ASP A 308 2.48 14.61 5.49
N PHE A 309 3.52 14.68 6.29
CA PHE A 309 3.78 15.77 7.22
C PHE A 309 4.50 16.95 6.56
N ASN A 310 5.01 16.75 5.33
CA ASN A 310 5.82 17.74 4.61
C ASN A 310 6.98 18.32 5.44
N SER A 311 7.38 17.60 6.47
CA SER A 311 8.43 17.93 7.42
C SER A 311 9.26 16.68 7.72
N CYS A 312 10.55 16.85 7.90
CA CYS A 312 11.44 15.77 8.32
C CYS A 312 11.34 15.49 9.83
N SER A 313 12.06 14.48 10.30
CA SER A 313 12.11 14.12 11.72
C SER A 313 13.46 14.44 12.34
N HIS A 314 13.45 15.02 13.54
CA HIS A 314 14.66 15.20 14.35
C HIS A 314 15.32 13.85 14.70
N LEU A 315 14.59 12.74 14.67
CA LEU A 315 15.11 11.38 14.88
C LEU A 315 15.93 10.87 13.69
N ASP A 316 15.77 11.47 12.52
CA ASP A 316 16.52 11.12 11.31
C ASP A 316 17.71 12.06 11.10
N TRP A 317 17.53 13.34 11.44
CA TRP A 317 18.51 14.39 11.22
C TRP A 317 19.32 14.64 12.47
N THR A 318 20.11 13.65 12.87
CA THR A 318 21.01 13.69 14.04
C THR A 318 22.41 14.15 13.63
N GLN A 319 23.28 14.37 14.62
CA GLN A 319 24.70 14.63 14.36
C GLN A 319 25.38 13.44 13.66
N ALA A 320 25.01 12.21 14.03
CA ALA A 320 25.57 10.99 13.43
C ALA A 320 25.15 10.84 11.95
N ALA A 321 23.94 11.24 11.61
CA ALA A 321 23.41 11.18 10.25
C ALA A 321 23.81 12.36 9.35
N ALA A 322 24.51 13.38 9.86
CA ALA A 322 24.91 14.56 9.10
C ALA A 322 25.63 14.23 7.77
N PRO A 323 26.54 13.24 7.67
CA PRO A 323 27.15 12.88 6.38
C PRO A 323 26.16 12.42 5.32
N ILE A 324 25.04 11.79 5.75
CA ILE A 324 23.97 11.34 4.84
C ILE A 324 23.11 12.53 4.39
N HIS A 325 22.96 13.53 5.23
CA HIS A 325 22.19 14.75 5.03
C HIS A 325 23.04 15.93 4.55
N PHE A 326 24.00 15.70 3.66
CA PHE A 326 24.84 16.73 3.04
C PHE A 326 25.61 17.60 4.06
N GLY A 327 25.92 17.05 5.21
CA GLY A 327 26.61 17.75 6.31
C GLY A 327 25.68 18.50 7.27
N TYR A 328 24.34 18.46 7.03
CA TYR A 328 23.38 19.08 7.93
C TYR A 328 23.04 18.15 9.11
N GLY A 329 23.08 18.68 10.33
CA GLY A 329 22.65 17.98 11.54
C GLY A 329 23.41 18.45 12.79
N PRO A 330 22.80 18.36 13.98
CA PRO A 330 21.39 17.95 14.19
C PRO A 330 20.41 19.05 13.79
N VAL A 331 19.21 18.66 13.31
CA VAL A 331 18.15 19.61 12.98
C VAL A 331 16.91 19.31 13.84
N PRO A 332 16.50 20.25 14.73
CA PRO A 332 15.40 20.04 15.68
C PRO A 332 14.03 20.34 15.02
N PHE A 333 13.57 19.47 14.13
CA PHE A 333 12.26 19.61 13.48
C PHE A 333 11.12 19.61 14.51
N PRO A 334 10.35 20.71 14.64
CA PRO A 334 9.43 20.89 15.76
C PRO A 334 8.20 20.00 15.70
N ILE A 335 7.75 19.57 14.52
CA ILE A 335 6.57 18.68 14.41
C ILE A 335 6.89 17.32 15.01
N SER A 336 8.02 16.72 14.64
CA SER A 336 8.39 15.41 15.16
C SER A 336 8.71 15.45 16.66
N GLN A 337 9.27 16.56 17.18
CA GLN A 337 9.43 16.77 18.62
C GLN A 337 8.07 16.86 19.31
N TYR A 338 7.16 17.69 18.79
CA TYR A 338 5.80 17.83 19.34
C TYR A 338 5.06 16.48 19.40
N MET A 339 5.15 15.66 18.36
CA MET A 339 4.51 14.34 18.37
C MET A 339 5.05 13.43 19.48
N LEU A 340 6.36 13.44 19.73
CA LEU A 340 6.95 12.68 20.83
C LEU A 340 6.56 13.24 22.20
N ASP A 341 6.54 14.56 22.35
CA ASP A 341 6.12 15.24 23.59
C ASP A 341 4.65 14.95 23.93
N GLU A 342 3.79 14.82 22.91
CA GLU A 342 2.41 14.35 23.04
C GLU A 342 2.29 12.85 23.36
N GLY A 343 3.42 12.13 23.46
CA GLY A 343 3.50 10.71 23.79
C GLY A 343 3.27 9.76 22.62
N PHE A 344 3.30 10.25 21.38
CA PHE A 344 3.30 9.40 20.21
C PHE A 344 4.68 8.79 19.98
N LYS A 345 4.68 7.66 19.28
CA LYS A 345 5.88 7.00 18.77
C LYS A 345 5.85 7.01 17.25
N ASP A 346 7.00 7.25 16.64
CA ASP A 346 7.21 7.03 15.21
C ASP A 346 7.42 5.53 14.98
N SER A 347 6.44 4.89 14.32
CA SER A 347 6.46 3.43 14.16
C SER A 347 7.65 2.92 13.36
N PHE A 348 8.14 3.71 12.39
CA PHE A 348 9.30 3.31 11.60
C PHE A 348 10.57 3.40 12.44
N ARG A 349 10.79 4.51 13.16
CA ARG A 349 12.02 4.74 13.95
C ARG A 349 12.06 3.87 15.19
N GLU A 350 10.92 3.54 15.80
CA GLU A 350 10.87 2.57 16.90
C GLU A 350 11.37 1.18 16.49
N ILE A 351 10.99 0.72 15.28
CA ILE A 351 11.42 -0.58 14.76
C ILE A 351 12.82 -0.55 14.15
N ASN A 352 13.24 0.60 13.62
CA ASN A 352 14.54 0.80 12.97
C ASN A 352 15.26 1.97 13.65
N PRO A 353 15.77 1.80 14.87
CA PRO A 353 16.28 2.90 15.71
C PRO A 353 17.57 3.54 15.21
N ASP A 354 18.36 2.83 14.40
CA ASP A 354 19.63 3.32 13.85
C ASP A 354 19.35 4.05 12.52
N GLU A 355 19.38 5.38 12.58
CA GLU A 355 19.10 6.25 11.44
C GLU A 355 20.23 6.28 10.40
N VAL A 356 21.43 5.91 10.81
CA VAL A 356 22.59 5.82 9.91
C VAL A 356 22.58 4.51 9.13
N ALA A 357 22.26 3.41 9.80
CA ALA A 357 22.13 2.10 9.15
C ALA A 357 20.84 1.98 8.28
N ARG A 358 19.82 2.76 8.60
CA ARG A 358 18.53 2.77 7.90
C ARG A 358 18.11 4.19 7.52
N PRO A 359 18.87 4.86 6.62
CA PRO A 359 18.63 6.23 6.20
C PRO A 359 17.53 6.29 5.13
N GLU A 360 16.32 5.90 5.48
CA GLU A 360 15.21 5.84 4.55
C GLU A 360 14.59 7.22 4.32
N GLY A 361 14.35 7.56 3.04
CA GLY A 361 13.55 8.70 2.64
C GLY A 361 12.23 8.25 2.02
N THR A 362 11.22 9.12 2.06
CA THR A 362 9.91 8.89 1.43
C THR A 362 9.62 9.83 0.27
N PHE A 363 10.36 10.90 0.11
CA PHE A 363 10.28 11.87 -0.97
C PHE A 363 11.68 12.09 -1.61
N ALA A 364 11.92 12.25 -2.91
CA ALA A 364 11.06 12.03 -4.06
C ALA A 364 11.51 10.75 -4.78
N VAL A 365 10.69 9.71 -4.71
CA VAL A 365 11.06 8.34 -5.11
C VAL A 365 11.39 8.21 -6.59
N ILE A 366 10.61 8.88 -7.45
CA ILE A 366 10.70 8.69 -8.90
C ILE A 366 11.83 9.50 -9.56
N TYR A 367 12.43 10.46 -8.86
CA TYR A 367 13.44 11.34 -9.45
C TYR A 367 14.87 10.80 -9.39
N GLY A 368 15.05 9.56 -8.89
CA GLY A 368 16.37 8.91 -8.81
C GLY A 368 17.37 9.63 -7.90
N GLN A 369 16.93 10.62 -7.14
CA GLN A 369 17.75 11.37 -6.22
C GLN A 369 18.00 10.58 -4.93
N LEU A 370 19.05 10.95 -4.22
CA LEU A 370 19.32 10.40 -2.88
C LEU A 370 18.16 10.81 -1.96
N GLN A 371 17.33 9.82 -1.59
CA GLN A 371 16.11 10.03 -0.81
C GLN A 371 16.45 10.07 0.67
N VAL A 372 16.74 11.26 1.16
CA VAL A 372 17.11 11.46 2.57
C VAL A 372 15.99 12.14 3.39
N SER A 373 14.93 12.57 2.72
CA SER A 373 13.81 13.25 3.37
C SER A 373 12.67 12.27 3.59
N ARG A 374 12.53 11.80 4.83
CA ARG A 374 11.36 11.05 5.26
C ARG A 374 10.35 12.04 5.83
N ILE A 375 9.24 12.22 5.11
CA ILE A 375 8.18 13.18 5.40
C ILE A 375 6.82 12.51 5.56
N ASP A 376 6.72 11.22 5.28
CA ASP A 376 5.55 10.39 5.50
C ASP A 376 5.73 9.54 6.74
N PHE A 377 4.72 9.55 7.62
CA PHE A 377 4.80 8.90 8.91
C PHE A 377 3.54 8.12 9.26
N LEU A 378 3.71 7.10 10.10
CA LEU A 378 2.69 6.47 10.92
C LEU A 378 3.08 6.66 12.38
N TYR A 379 2.54 7.71 12.99
CA TYR A 379 2.64 7.91 14.43
C TYR A 379 1.53 7.14 15.15
N TYR A 380 1.82 6.63 16.33
CA TYR A 380 0.83 5.93 17.13
C TYR A 380 1.00 6.16 18.63
N LYS A 381 -0.10 6.02 19.39
CA LYS A 381 -0.12 6.19 20.85
C LYS A 381 -1.16 5.25 21.46
N GLY A 382 -0.91 4.81 22.71
CA GLY A 382 -1.80 4.00 23.53
C GLY A 382 -1.06 2.88 24.23
N LYS A 383 -1.55 2.43 25.39
CA LYS A 383 -0.93 1.35 26.18
C LYS A 383 -1.17 -0.04 25.56
N ASN A 384 -2.22 -0.17 24.75
CA ASN A 384 -2.66 -1.44 24.19
C ASN A 384 -2.30 -1.59 22.71
N ILE A 385 -1.42 -0.76 22.20
CA ILE A 385 -0.91 -0.79 20.82
C ILE A 385 0.61 -0.77 20.81
N LYS A 386 1.21 -1.58 19.97
CA LYS A 386 2.65 -1.53 19.68
C LYS A 386 2.93 -1.82 18.22
N ALA A 387 3.98 -1.22 17.67
CA ALA A 387 4.50 -1.60 16.37
C ALA A 387 5.24 -2.94 16.47
N VAL A 388 5.01 -3.84 15.52
CA VAL A 388 5.65 -5.15 15.42
C VAL A 388 6.67 -5.18 14.29
N SER A 389 6.34 -4.50 13.19
CA SER A 389 7.25 -4.27 12.08
C SER A 389 6.87 -2.98 11.36
N SER A 390 7.85 -2.29 10.82
CA SER A 390 7.63 -1.11 9.98
C SER A 390 8.69 -1.03 8.89
N LYS A 391 8.25 -0.64 7.68
CA LYS A 391 9.14 -0.49 6.52
C LYS A 391 8.65 0.60 5.58
N ILE A 392 9.59 1.20 4.88
CA ILE A 392 9.32 2.05 3.73
C ILE A 392 9.20 1.16 2.48
N VAL A 393 8.17 1.40 1.68
CA VAL A 393 7.87 0.65 0.44
C VAL A 393 8.04 1.58 -0.74
N LYS A 394 9.01 1.28 -1.60
CA LYS A 394 9.38 2.06 -2.81
C LYS A 394 9.25 1.26 -4.09
N THR A 395 9.06 -0.04 -3.97
CA THR A 395 8.97 -0.98 -5.09
C THR A 395 7.88 -2.00 -4.83
N ALA A 396 7.36 -2.56 -5.88
CA ALA A 396 6.39 -3.64 -5.83
C ALA A 396 6.79 -4.76 -6.81
N PRO A 397 7.87 -5.49 -6.53
CA PRO A 397 8.38 -6.52 -7.45
C PRO A 397 7.36 -7.61 -7.75
N GLU A 398 6.39 -7.84 -6.86
CA GLU A 398 5.33 -8.83 -7.06
C GLU A 398 4.36 -8.48 -8.19
N ILE A 399 4.24 -7.21 -8.53
CA ILE A 399 3.42 -6.76 -9.67
C ILE A 399 4.28 -6.30 -10.84
N ASP A 400 5.61 -6.32 -10.69
CA ASP A 400 6.60 -5.97 -11.72
C ASP A 400 6.21 -4.68 -12.45
N ASP A 401 6.07 -3.60 -11.68
CA ASP A 401 5.55 -2.37 -12.19
C ASP A 401 6.31 -1.12 -11.71
N VAL A 402 6.07 -0.01 -12.42
CA VAL A 402 6.61 1.30 -12.07
C VAL A 402 5.90 1.79 -10.81
N TRP A 403 6.66 2.36 -9.89
CA TRP A 403 6.10 3.01 -8.70
C TRP A 403 5.15 4.14 -9.09
N ALA A 404 4.02 4.27 -8.38
CA ALA A 404 2.89 5.10 -8.83
C ALA A 404 2.83 6.49 -8.20
N SER A 405 3.87 6.91 -7.46
CA SER A 405 3.91 8.20 -6.76
C SER A 405 5.34 8.73 -6.68
N ASP A 406 5.50 10.04 -6.46
CA ASP A 406 6.75 10.65 -6.02
C ASP A 406 7.05 10.39 -4.54
N HIS A 407 6.07 9.91 -3.77
CA HIS A 407 6.26 9.46 -2.40
C HIS A 407 6.38 7.93 -2.31
N ALA A 408 7.24 7.45 -1.40
CA ALA A 408 7.21 6.09 -0.89
C ALA A 408 6.05 5.91 0.11
N ALA A 409 5.64 4.67 0.33
CA ALA A 409 4.64 4.35 1.34
C ALA A 409 5.29 3.86 2.64
N VAL A 410 4.63 4.12 3.77
CA VAL A 410 4.99 3.54 5.07
C VAL A 410 4.04 2.40 5.38
N LEU A 411 4.56 1.20 5.60
CA LEU A 411 3.78 0.01 5.94
C LEU A 411 4.17 -0.51 7.32
N THR A 412 3.25 -0.39 8.28
CA THR A 412 3.47 -0.85 9.65
C THR A 412 2.46 -1.93 10.04
N VAL A 413 2.94 -2.93 10.73
CA VAL A 413 2.12 -3.95 11.41
C VAL A 413 2.06 -3.58 12.88
N PHE A 414 0.86 -3.37 13.38
CA PHE A 414 0.58 -3.13 14.79
C PHE A 414 -0.03 -4.37 15.44
N GLU A 415 0.31 -4.59 16.70
CA GLU A 415 -0.44 -5.45 17.59
C GLU A 415 -1.26 -4.58 18.54
N ILE A 416 -2.58 -4.79 18.54
CA ILE A 416 -3.54 -4.07 19.36
C ILE A 416 -4.26 -5.12 20.22
N ILE A 417 -4.00 -5.14 21.53
CA ILE A 417 -4.56 -6.12 22.47
C ILE A 417 -5.74 -5.54 23.25
N SER A 418 -6.65 -6.41 23.68
CA SER A 418 -7.73 -6.02 24.59
C SER A 418 -7.18 -5.73 25.99
N PRO A 419 -7.74 -4.74 26.70
CA PRO A 419 -7.39 -4.52 28.10
C PRO A 419 -7.60 -5.74 29.00
N SER A 420 -8.54 -6.62 28.63
CA SER A 420 -8.86 -7.87 29.36
C SER A 420 -7.91 -9.03 29.08
N GLU A 421 -6.96 -8.91 28.18
CA GLU A 421 -5.98 -9.95 27.82
C GLU A 421 -4.60 -9.73 28.46
N LYS A 422 -4.50 -8.81 29.42
CA LYS A 422 -3.27 -8.53 30.21
C LYS A 422 -3.22 -9.31 31.49
#